data_3ae05ad9c3885eaa6a21e143dde9f854
#
_entry.id   3ae05ad9c3885eaa6a21e143dde9f854
#
_cell.length_a   1.000
_cell.length_b   1.000
_cell.length_c   1.000
_cell.angle_alpha   90.00
_cell.angle_beta   90.00
_cell.angle_gamma   90.00
#
_symmetry.space_group_name_H-M   'P 1'
#
loop_
_entity.id
_entity.type
_entity.pdbx_description
1 polymer ?
#
loop_
_entity_poly.entity_id
_entity_poly.type
_entity_poly.pdbx_seq_one_letter_code
_entity_poly.pdbx_strand_id
1 'polypeptide(L)'
;ELSLFAAGLQDLKACFGYAPQVLAITGTNGKTTVTSLTGQLVARAGKTVKVAGNIGPTLLDTLTEAIAQAQVQVEQEAAERAAAELENPDLLSEQPLVTTAPETITHAQDEPASEAADTTDTDEALDSLDEEDAAELPLPVAPAVHDPMAQALPQVWVLELSSFQLDSCEGFEPTAATVLNISQDHLDWHGSMAAYAAAKARIFGAQALMVLNREDAQVMAMRPEPVRVKLQKPVERAAVLFGGDMPQRPGDFGIEVTHGMTWLVRALEADETRRRRKDAAEELHIQRLMPADALRIRGRHNAVNALAALTLASSAGCALGPMLYGLREYRGEPHRVEPVAIIQEVEFFDDSKGTNVGATVAALQGLGADRRVVVILGGEGKGQDFSPLADPVQRFARGVVLIGRDAPVIREALQGTDVPLHDAADMQAAVAQAAAIARSGDAVLMSPACASFDMFDNYGHRAEVFVQAVASLAEAAGVAMEGGL
;
A
#
# COMPACT_ATOMS: atom_id res chain seq x y z
N GLU A 1 -6.18 -2.94 -20.18
CA GLU A 1 -5.92 -1.63 -19.60
C GLU A 1 -4.53 -1.59 -18.97
N LEU A 2 -4.20 -2.50 -18.02
CA LEU A 2 -2.91 -2.51 -17.31
C LEU A 2 -1.69 -2.63 -18.25
N SER A 3 -1.76 -3.47 -19.29
CA SER A 3 -0.68 -3.60 -20.28
C SER A 3 -0.46 -2.31 -21.07
N LEU A 4 -1.51 -1.56 -21.39
CA LEU A 4 -1.40 -0.26 -22.05
C LEU A 4 -0.81 0.81 -21.13
N PHE A 5 -1.20 0.80 -19.86
CA PHE A 5 -0.59 1.66 -18.86
C PHE A 5 0.92 1.40 -18.71
N ALA A 6 1.32 0.11 -18.63
CA ALA A 6 2.72 -0.27 -18.54
C ALA A 6 3.51 0.15 -19.80
N ALA A 7 2.94 -0.01 -20.99
CA ALA A 7 3.53 0.47 -22.24
C ALA A 7 3.69 2.00 -22.26
N GLY A 8 2.66 2.74 -21.82
CA GLY A 8 2.73 4.20 -21.69
C GLY A 8 3.84 4.67 -20.77
N LEU A 9 4.08 4.00 -19.63
CA LEU A 9 5.23 4.31 -18.76
C LEU A 9 6.57 4.01 -19.44
N GLN A 10 6.65 2.96 -20.25
CA GLN A 10 7.86 2.65 -21.02
C GLN A 10 8.14 3.71 -22.09
N ASP A 11 7.10 4.18 -22.79
CA ASP A 11 7.21 5.26 -23.78
C ASP A 11 7.66 6.56 -23.13
N LEU A 12 7.07 6.93 -21.98
CA LEU A 12 7.50 8.12 -21.21
C LEU A 12 8.96 7.99 -20.72
N LYS A 13 9.39 6.80 -20.36
CA LYS A 13 10.78 6.55 -20.00
C LYS A 13 11.71 6.72 -21.20
N ALA A 14 11.33 6.20 -22.38
CA ALA A 14 12.13 6.33 -23.59
C ALA A 14 12.21 7.77 -24.09
N CYS A 15 11.12 8.55 -24.00
CA CYS A 15 11.05 9.91 -24.48
C CYS A 15 11.68 10.94 -23.53
N PHE A 16 11.46 10.80 -22.23
CA PHE A 16 11.76 11.83 -21.22
C PHE A 16 12.64 11.34 -20.06
N GLY A 17 13.06 10.07 -20.06
CA GLY A 17 13.78 9.47 -18.94
C GLY A 17 12.91 9.28 -17.68
N TYR A 18 11.57 9.35 -17.80
CA TYR A 18 10.66 9.24 -16.68
C TYR A 18 10.63 7.82 -16.11
N ALA A 19 11.00 7.67 -14.84
CA ALA A 19 11.10 6.38 -14.14
C ALA A 19 10.45 6.47 -12.73
N PRO A 20 9.11 6.46 -12.66
CA PRO A 20 8.40 6.58 -11.39
C PRO A 20 8.52 5.30 -10.56
N GLN A 21 8.26 5.44 -9.26
CA GLN A 21 8.00 4.28 -8.40
C GLN A 21 6.56 3.80 -8.63
N VAL A 22 6.38 2.51 -8.87
CA VAL A 22 5.04 1.90 -9.05
C VAL A 22 4.79 0.95 -7.91
N LEU A 23 3.79 1.24 -7.09
CA LEU A 23 3.34 0.44 -5.95
C LEU A 23 2.02 -0.23 -6.30
N ALA A 24 2.01 -1.56 -6.40
CA ALA A 24 0.85 -2.31 -6.87
C ALA A 24 0.21 -3.13 -5.74
N ILE A 25 -1.12 -3.04 -5.61
CA ILE A 25 -1.89 -3.65 -4.55
C ILE A 25 -2.99 -4.53 -5.13
N THR A 26 -3.04 -5.81 -4.72
CA THR A 26 -4.16 -6.71 -4.94
C THR A 26 -4.45 -7.54 -3.69
N GLY A 27 -5.46 -8.36 -3.74
CA GLY A 27 -5.92 -9.24 -2.65
C GLY A 27 -7.40 -9.53 -2.81
N THR A 28 -7.97 -10.39 -2.00
CA THR A 28 -9.42 -10.54 -1.95
C THR A 28 -10.01 -9.34 -1.22
N ASN A 29 -9.51 -9.02 -0.03
CA ASN A 29 -10.00 -7.95 0.84
C ASN A 29 -8.92 -6.93 1.17
N GLY A 30 -9.31 -5.71 1.58
CA GLY A 30 -8.41 -4.65 2.05
C GLY A 30 -7.76 -3.80 0.94
N LYS A 31 -7.91 -4.15 -0.34
CA LYS A 31 -7.27 -3.46 -1.47
C LYS A 31 -7.45 -1.94 -1.42
N THR A 32 -8.69 -1.46 -1.41
CA THR A 32 -9.01 -0.03 -1.44
C THR A 32 -8.43 0.71 -0.25
N THR A 33 -8.59 0.15 0.96
CA THR A 33 -8.02 0.74 2.19
C THR A 33 -6.50 0.87 2.09
N VAL A 34 -5.79 -0.18 1.66
CA VAL A 34 -4.33 -0.15 1.54
C VAL A 34 -3.89 0.79 0.42
N THR A 35 -4.61 0.83 -0.70
CA THR A 35 -4.29 1.69 -1.83
C THR A 35 -4.44 3.17 -1.47
N SER A 36 -5.60 3.57 -0.94
CA SER A 36 -5.84 4.95 -0.52
C SER A 36 -4.90 5.38 0.60
N LEU A 37 -4.71 4.51 1.61
CA LEU A 37 -3.79 4.79 2.70
C LEU A 37 -2.35 4.93 2.18
N THR A 38 -1.87 4.03 1.31
CA THR A 38 -0.52 4.15 0.71
C THR A 38 -0.37 5.47 -0.04
N GLY A 39 -1.36 5.86 -0.85
CA GLY A 39 -1.37 7.15 -1.54
C GLY A 39 -1.26 8.33 -0.57
N GLN A 40 -2.05 8.32 0.51
CA GLN A 40 -1.98 9.35 1.55
C GLN A 40 -0.61 9.40 2.25
N LEU A 41 0.00 8.24 2.58
CA LEU A 41 1.31 8.19 3.22
C LEU A 41 2.41 8.74 2.31
N VAL A 42 2.37 8.41 1.03
CA VAL A 42 3.31 8.90 0.01
C VAL A 42 3.19 10.43 -0.14
N ALA A 43 1.95 10.95 -0.25
CA ALA A 43 1.70 12.38 -0.32
C ALA A 43 2.19 13.12 0.93
N ARG A 44 1.94 12.56 2.14
CA ARG A 44 2.43 13.12 3.41
C ARG A 44 3.95 13.11 3.52
N ALA A 45 4.62 12.17 2.86
CA ALA A 45 6.09 12.14 2.77
C ALA A 45 6.66 13.17 1.78
N GLY A 46 5.83 14.00 1.16
CA GLY A 46 6.24 15.09 0.26
C GLY A 46 6.48 14.66 -1.19
N LYS A 47 6.03 13.47 -1.60
CA LYS A 47 6.13 13.00 -2.98
C LYS A 47 4.84 13.28 -3.76
N THR A 48 4.99 13.62 -5.04
CA THR A 48 3.84 13.69 -5.96
C THR A 48 3.36 12.28 -6.27
N VAL A 49 2.06 12.02 -6.07
CA VAL A 49 1.48 10.68 -6.20
C VAL A 49 0.15 10.72 -6.95
N LYS A 50 -0.09 9.71 -7.78
CA LYS A 50 -1.41 9.41 -8.37
C LYS A 50 -1.85 8.03 -7.92
N VAL A 51 -3.13 7.92 -7.59
CA VAL A 51 -3.81 6.67 -7.20
C VAL A 51 -4.79 6.32 -8.32
N ALA A 52 -4.77 5.08 -8.79
CA ALA A 52 -5.59 4.68 -9.94
C ALA A 52 -5.90 3.17 -9.95
N GLY A 53 -6.77 2.77 -10.85
CA GLY A 53 -7.09 1.37 -11.16
C GLY A 53 -8.47 0.94 -10.72
N ASN A 54 -8.61 -0.24 -10.13
CA ASN A 54 -9.90 -0.81 -9.72
C ASN A 54 -10.67 0.03 -8.66
N ILE A 55 -9.97 0.92 -7.98
CA ILE A 55 -10.56 1.89 -7.04
C ILE A 55 -11.28 3.04 -7.77
N GLY A 56 -10.85 3.33 -9.05
CA GLY A 56 -11.21 4.55 -9.77
C GLY A 56 -10.39 5.77 -9.28
N PRO A 57 -10.02 6.68 -10.17
CA PRO A 57 -10.26 6.62 -11.62
C PRO A 57 -9.46 5.50 -12.32
N THR A 58 -9.73 5.28 -13.61
CA THR A 58 -9.07 4.23 -14.39
C THR A 58 -7.57 4.52 -14.58
N LEU A 59 -6.79 3.49 -14.90
CA LEU A 59 -5.34 3.64 -15.10
C LEU A 59 -5.03 4.59 -16.27
N LEU A 60 -5.73 4.44 -17.40
CA LEU A 60 -5.46 5.21 -18.61
C LEU A 60 -5.97 6.65 -18.51
N ASP A 61 -7.14 6.87 -17.92
CA ASP A 61 -7.64 8.22 -17.70
C ASP A 61 -6.70 9.01 -16.79
N THR A 62 -6.23 8.38 -15.70
CA THR A 62 -5.29 9.01 -14.76
C THR A 62 -3.94 9.30 -15.41
N LEU A 63 -3.44 8.39 -16.26
CA LEU A 63 -2.18 8.60 -16.98
C LEU A 63 -2.32 9.75 -17.98
N THR A 64 -3.41 9.77 -18.75
CA THR A 64 -3.68 10.83 -19.73
C THR A 64 -3.80 12.19 -19.06
N GLU A 65 -4.53 12.26 -17.95
CA GLU A 65 -4.66 13.48 -17.15
C GLU A 65 -3.31 13.95 -16.58
N ALA A 66 -2.49 13.03 -16.08
CA ALA A 66 -1.17 13.37 -15.54
C ALA A 66 -0.23 13.93 -16.62
N ILE A 67 -0.26 13.35 -17.83
CA ILE A 67 0.52 13.85 -18.97
C ILE A 67 0.04 15.24 -19.36
N ALA A 68 -1.27 15.46 -19.48
CA ALA A 68 -1.82 16.77 -19.83
C ALA A 68 -1.49 17.85 -18.78
N GLN A 69 -1.57 17.52 -17.49
CA GLN A 69 -1.19 18.42 -16.40
C GLN A 69 0.30 18.77 -16.45
N ALA A 70 1.17 17.77 -16.68
CA ALA A 70 2.62 17.97 -16.80
C ALA A 70 2.99 18.88 -18.00
N GLN A 71 2.32 18.70 -19.15
CA GLN A 71 2.53 19.55 -20.32
C GLN A 71 2.19 21.01 -20.02
N VAL A 72 1.03 21.27 -19.41
CA VAL A 72 0.61 22.62 -19.03
C VAL A 72 1.61 23.24 -18.03
N GLN A 73 2.07 22.48 -17.06
CA GLN A 73 3.04 22.96 -16.08
C GLN A 73 4.37 23.34 -16.75
N VAL A 74 4.90 22.49 -17.63
CA VAL A 74 6.16 22.75 -18.36
C VAL A 74 6.04 23.99 -19.25
N GLU A 75 4.91 24.18 -19.94
CA GLU A 75 4.65 25.36 -20.77
C GLU A 75 4.59 26.63 -19.91
N GLN A 76 3.94 26.59 -18.73
CA GLN A 76 3.87 27.71 -17.81
C GLN A 76 5.24 28.07 -17.25
N GLU A 77 6.01 27.10 -16.78
CA GLU A 77 7.36 27.32 -16.26
C GLU A 77 8.31 27.87 -17.33
N ALA A 78 8.17 27.42 -18.60
CA ALA A 78 8.94 27.95 -19.71
C ALA A 78 8.57 29.41 -20.03
N ALA A 79 7.27 29.74 -19.99
CA ALA A 79 6.80 31.12 -20.19
C ALA A 79 7.26 32.06 -19.06
N GLU A 80 7.20 31.60 -17.80
CA GLU A 80 7.68 32.37 -16.63
C GLU A 80 9.20 32.64 -16.71
N ARG A 81 10.00 31.64 -17.12
CA ARG A 81 11.45 31.82 -17.34
C ARG A 81 11.73 32.84 -18.45
N ALA A 82 11.04 32.72 -19.57
CA ALA A 82 11.18 33.66 -20.66
C ALA A 82 10.78 35.10 -20.25
N ALA A 83 9.73 35.25 -19.43
CA ALA A 83 9.34 36.57 -18.91
C ALA A 83 10.39 37.13 -17.93
N ALA A 84 10.92 36.29 -17.02
CA ALA A 84 11.97 36.72 -16.10
C ALA A 84 13.28 37.09 -16.77
N GLU A 85 13.65 36.40 -17.86
CA GLU A 85 14.81 36.75 -18.70
C GLU A 85 14.63 38.07 -19.41
N LEU A 86 13.41 38.42 -19.83
CA LEU A 86 13.09 39.70 -20.43
C LEU A 86 13.13 40.88 -19.45
N GLU A 87 12.76 40.62 -18.18
CA GLU A 87 12.78 41.63 -17.13
C GLU A 87 14.17 41.86 -16.52
N ASN A 88 15.09 40.92 -16.62
CA ASN A 88 16.44 41.04 -16.05
C ASN A 88 17.51 40.42 -16.97
N PRO A 89 17.89 41.10 -18.06
CA PRO A 89 18.85 40.58 -19.04
C PRO A 89 20.27 40.33 -18.50
N ASP A 90 20.63 40.88 -17.33
CA ASP A 90 21.93 40.73 -16.72
C ASP A 90 22.17 39.36 -16.03
N LEU A 91 21.13 38.56 -15.85
CA LEU A 91 21.26 37.19 -15.31
C LEU A 91 21.96 36.19 -16.25
N LEU A 92 22.12 36.54 -17.51
CA LEU A 92 22.83 35.71 -18.52
C LEU A 92 24.36 35.84 -18.45
N SER A 93 24.91 36.74 -17.63
CA SER A 93 26.36 37.00 -17.57
C SER A 93 27.15 36.14 -16.57
N GLU A 94 26.50 35.29 -15.79
CA GLU A 94 27.16 34.42 -14.79
C GLU A 94 27.31 32.93 -15.19
N GLN A 95 27.28 32.61 -16.47
CA GLN A 95 27.76 31.30 -16.89
C GLN A 95 29.29 31.33 -17.01
N PRO A 96 30.04 30.46 -16.33
CA PRO A 96 31.48 30.40 -16.50
C PRO A 96 31.79 30.01 -17.96
N LEU A 97 32.38 30.94 -18.70
CA LEU A 97 32.96 30.71 -20.00
C LEU A 97 34.01 29.61 -19.89
N VAL A 98 33.69 28.41 -20.34
CA VAL A 98 34.71 27.42 -20.66
C VAL A 98 35.45 27.89 -21.90
N THR A 99 36.48 28.66 -21.69
CA THR A 99 37.44 29.04 -22.74
C THR A 99 38.31 27.81 -23.05
N THR A 100 37.98 27.14 -24.13
CA THR A 100 38.95 26.28 -24.82
C THR A 100 39.92 27.17 -25.56
N ALA A 101 41.12 27.39 -25.03
CA ALA A 101 42.22 27.96 -25.76
C ALA A 101 42.98 26.84 -26.51
N PRO A 102 43.35 27.04 -27.78
CA PRO A 102 44.17 26.07 -28.48
C PRO A 102 45.66 26.24 -28.07
N GLU A 103 46.26 25.15 -27.65
CA GLU A 103 47.71 25.07 -27.39
C GLU A 103 48.48 25.29 -28.70
N THR A 104 49.32 26.32 -28.73
CA THR A 104 50.33 26.52 -29.74
C THR A 104 51.67 26.08 -29.15
N ILE A 105 52.24 25.04 -29.73
CA ILE A 105 53.58 24.54 -29.47
C ILE A 105 54.58 25.50 -30.09
N THR A 106 55.54 26.05 -29.29
CA THR A 106 56.79 26.57 -29.83
C THR A 106 57.96 26.13 -28.97
N HIS A 107 58.88 25.41 -29.64
CA HIS A 107 60.21 25.08 -29.19
C HIS A 107 61.09 26.31 -29.08
N ALA A 108 61.96 26.41 -28.05
CA ALA A 108 63.32 26.95 -28.20
C ALA A 108 64.20 26.53 -27.01
N GLN A 109 65.35 26.05 -27.38
CA GLN A 109 66.54 25.63 -26.67
C GLN A 109 67.19 26.79 -25.86
N ASP A 110 67.87 26.45 -24.76
CA ASP A 110 69.31 26.63 -24.59
C ASP A 110 69.76 26.43 -23.15
N GLU A 111 70.73 25.56 -22.95
CA GLU A 111 71.63 25.44 -21.80
C GLU A 111 72.67 26.60 -21.82
N PRO A 112 73.67 26.75 -20.84
CA PRO A 112 74.22 25.77 -19.87
C PRO A 112 74.80 26.32 -18.53
N ALA A 113 75.26 25.33 -17.75
CA ALA A 113 76.48 25.28 -16.89
C ALA A 113 76.51 25.93 -15.49
N SER A 114 76.89 25.21 -14.56
CA SER A 114 78.11 24.85 -13.81
C SER A 114 77.93 25.02 -12.30
N GLU A 115 78.37 24.18 -11.56
CA GLU A 115 79.51 23.72 -10.75
C GLU A 115 79.04 23.48 -9.31
N ALA A 116 79.18 22.32 -8.79
CA ALA A 116 80.27 21.54 -8.21
C ALA A 116 80.25 21.49 -6.66
N ALA A 117 80.55 20.27 -6.21
CA ALA A 117 81.15 19.85 -4.95
C ALA A 117 80.19 19.56 -3.77
N ASP A 118 80.27 18.53 -3.05
CA ASP A 118 81.11 17.37 -2.79
C ASP A 118 80.65 16.70 -1.49
N THR A 119 80.77 15.37 -1.45
CA THR A 119 80.91 14.46 -0.31
C THR A 119 79.78 14.36 0.73
N THR A 120 79.35 13.21 1.15
CA THR A 120 79.87 11.91 1.53
C THR A 120 78.77 10.94 1.93
N ASP A 121 79.01 9.67 1.55
CA ASP A 121 78.54 8.41 2.12
C ASP A 121 77.55 8.37 3.30
N THR A 122 76.47 7.63 3.13
CA THR A 122 76.23 6.40 3.92
C THR A 122 75.10 5.58 3.28
N ASP A 123 75.43 4.33 3.04
CA ASP A 123 74.49 3.20 2.71
C ASP A 123 73.37 3.10 3.75
N GLU A 124 72.19 2.94 3.25
CA GLU A 124 71.24 1.90 3.73
C GLU A 124 70.10 1.72 2.72
N ALA A 125 69.91 0.48 2.37
CA ALA A 125 68.90 -0.02 1.47
C ALA A 125 67.48 0.34 1.93
N LEU A 126 66.66 0.90 1.05
CA LEU A 126 65.22 0.86 1.18
C LEU A 126 64.62 0.53 -0.20
N ASP A 127 63.98 -0.59 -0.13
CA ASP A 127 63.19 -1.39 -1.00
C ASP A 127 62.28 -0.58 -1.92
N SER A 128 62.14 -1.06 -3.10
CA SER A 128 61.21 -0.62 -4.14
C SER A 128 59.79 -0.48 -3.62
N LEU A 129 59.24 0.73 -3.66
CA LEU A 129 57.81 0.95 -3.63
C LEU A 129 57.33 1.17 -5.04
N ASP A 130 56.55 0.19 -5.49
CA ASP A 130 55.83 0.20 -6.74
C ASP A 130 54.99 1.47 -6.88
N GLU A 131 55.20 2.23 -7.95
CA GLU A 131 54.29 3.21 -8.47
C GLU A 131 53.07 2.49 -9.12
N GLU A 132 52.10 2.05 -8.30
CA GLU A 132 50.77 1.71 -8.80
C GLU A 132 49.72 2.18 -7.80
N ASP A 133 48.68 2.84 -8.35
CA ASP A 133 47.47 3.36 -7.72
C ASP A 133 47.49 4.81 -7.19
N ALA A 134 47.76 5.73 -8.10
CA ALA A 134 47.01 6.99 -8.04
C ALA A 134 45.58 6.72 -8.50
N ALA A 135 44.70 6.30 -7.58
CA ALA A 135 43.28 6.19 -7.84
C ALA A 135 42.78 7.57 -8.30
N GLU A 136 42.45 7.71 -9.57
CA GLU A 136 41.70 8.84 -10.10
C GLU A 136 40.46 9.03 -9.23
N LEU A 137 40.41 10.12 -8.48
CA LEU A 137 39.18 10.55 -7.81
C LEU A 137 38.10 10.70 -8.87
N PRO A 138 36.95 10.04 -8.73
CA PRO A 138 35.90 10.16 -9.72
C PRO A 138 35.53 11.63 -9.85
N LEU A 139 35.63 12.16 -11.06
CA LEU A 139 35.18 13.49 -11.41
C LEU A 139 33.73 13.64 -10.92
N PRO A 140 33.34 14.79 -10.34
CA PRO A 140 31.98 15.03 -9.97
C PRO A 140 31.08 14.83 -11.20
N VAL A 141 30.25 13.79 -11.16
CA VAL A 141 29.24 13.54 -12.19
C VAL A 141 28.33 14.77 -12.19
N ALA A 142 28.31 15.50 -13.29
CA ALA A 142 27.38 16.60 -13.46
C ALA A 142 25.97 16.11 -13.12
N PRO A 143 25.15 16.88 -12.37
CA PRO A 143 23.80 16.45 -12.04
C PRO A 143 23.06 16.12 -13.33
N ALA A 144 22.47 14.93 -13.41
CA ALA A 144 21.70 14.52 -14.58
C ALA A 144 20.63 15.59 -14.85
N VAL A 145 20.68 16.22 -16.01
CA VAL A 145 19.64 17.16 -16.45
C VAL A 145 18.39 16.35 -16.67
N HIS A 146 17.48 16.36 -15.70
CA HIS A 146 16.18 15.70 -15.82
C HIS A 146 15.30 16.52 -16.77
N ASP A 147 14.67 15.83 -17.71
CA ASP A 147 13.69 16.44 -18.61
C ASP A 147 12.57 17.10 -17.78
N PRO A 148 12.15 18.33 -18.10
CA PRO A 148 11.07 19.02 -17.39
C PRO A 148 9.78 18.22 -17.32
N MET A 149 9.43 17.46 -18.37
CA MET A 149 8.30 16.55 -18.38
C MET A 149 8.43 15.46 -17.31
N ALA A 150 9.62 14.87 -17.15
CA ALA A 150 9.86 13.85 -16.14
C ALA A 150 9.76 14.41 -14.71
N GLN A 151 10.07 15.70 -14.51
CA GLN A 151 9.94 16.36 -13.21
C GLN A 151 8.50 16.74 -12.87
N ALA A 152 7.69 17.11 -13.87
CA ALA A 152 6.29 17.49 -13.70
C ALA A 152 5.36 16.29 -13.51
N LEU A 153 5.74 15.07 -13.98
CA LEU A 153 4.98 13.85 -13.83
C LEU A 153 5.04 13.30 -12.40
N PRO A 154 4.06 12.49 -11.96
CA PRO A 154 4.01 11.90 -10.62
C PRO A 154 5.25 11.06 -10.29
N GLN A 155 5.85 11.27 -9.13
CA GLN A 155 6.99 10.47 -8.66
C GLN A 155 6.59 9.04 -8.28
N VAL A 156 5.35 8.85 -7.84
CA VAL A 156 4.83 7.56 -7.37
C VAL A 156 3.45 7.30 -7.95
N TRP A 157 3.25 6.09 -8.45
CA TRP A 157 1.94 5.54 -8.81
C TRP A 157 1.53 4.49 -7.80
N VAL A 158 0.32 4.58 -7.26
CA VAL A 158 -0.26 3.58 -6.36
C VAL A 158 -1.47 2.98 -7.04
N LEU A 159 -1.39 1.68 -7.36
CA LEU A 159 -2.34 1.01 -8.23
C LEU A 159 -3.13 -0.06 -7.48
N GLU A 160 -4.46 0.06 -7.46
CA GLU A 160 -5.34 -1.03 -7.07
C GLU A 160 -5.63 -1.93 -8.28
N LEU A 161 -5.27 -3.21 -8.21
CA LEU A 161 -5.43 -4.14 -9.31
C LEU A 161 -6.37 -5.31 -8.95
N SER A 162 -7.35 -5.56 -9.80
CA SER A 162 -8.23 -6.72 -9.72
C SER A 162 -7.55 -7.98 -10.28
N SER A 163 -8.08 -9.17 -9.93
CA SER A 163 -7.62 -10.41 -10.54
C SER A 163 -7.89 -10.46 -12.05
N PHE A 164 -8.94 -9.80 -12.53
CA PHE A 164 -9.26 -9.72 -13.95
C PHE A 164 -8.24 -8.93 -14.76
N GLN A 165 -7.79 -7.77 -14.22
CA GLN A 165 -6.75 -6.96 -14.86
C GLN A 165 -5.41 -7.69 -14.88
N LEU A 166 -5.10 -8.44 -13.83
CA LEU A 166 -3.85 -9.21 -13.71
C LEU A 166 -3.86 -10.47 -14.56
N ASP A 167 -5.02 -11.12 -14.74
CA ASP A 167 -5.14 -12.37 -15.49
C ASP A 167 -4.75 -12.19 -16.96
N SER A 168 -5.06 -11.06 -17.55
CA SER A 168 -4.76 -10.71 -18.95
C SER A 168 -3.51 -9.86 -19.14
N CYS A 169 -2.74 -9.55 -18.06
CA CYS A 169 -1.60 -8.66 -18.15
C CYS A 169 -0.30 -9.41 -18.39
N GLU A 170 0.51 -8.89 -19.30
CA GLU A 170 1.89 -9.32 -19.56
C GLU A 170 2.83 -8.13 -19.43
N GLY A 171 4.06 -8.38 -18.93
CA GLY A 171 5.14 -7.37 -18.90
C GLY A 171 4.96 -6.26 -17.87
N PHE A 172 4.10 -6.44 -16.87
CA PHE A 172 3.95 -5.49 -15.77
C PHE A 172 5.05 -5.69 -14.71
N GLU A 173 5.87 -4.67 -14.51
CA GLU A 173 7.01 -4.69 -13.58
C GLU A 173 6.93 -3.52 -12.60
N PRO A 174 6.22 -3.65 -11.47
CA PRO A 174 6.18 -2.60 -10.47
C PRO A 174 7.46 -2.56 -9.62
N THR A 175 7.69 -1.45 -8.92
CA THR A 175 8.80 -1.31 -7.94
C THR A 175 8.58 -2.22 -6.74
N ALA A 176 7.38 -2.21 -6.19
CA ALA A 176 6.95 -3.09 -5.11
C ALA A 176 5.48 -3.47 -5.29
N ALA A 177 5.14 -4.67 -4.87
CA ALA A 177 3.77 -5.16 -4.98
C ALA A 177 3.36 -5.99 -3.78
N THR A 178 2.05 -6.04 -3.52
CA THR A 178 1.47 -6.89 -2.47
C THR A 178 0.24 -7.63 -2.95
N VAL A 179 0.13 -8.88 -2.49
CA VAL A 179 -1.13 -9.61 -2.38
C VAL A 179 -1.50 -9.65 -0.90
N LEU A 180 -2.56 -8.95 -0.53
CA LEU A 180 -2.92 -8.77 0.89
C LEU A 180 -3.41 -10.06 1.54
N ASN A 181 -4.24 -10.79 0.83
CA ASN A 181 -4.83 -12.05 1.25
C ASN A 181 -5.51 -12.76 0.08
N ILE A 182 -5.74 -14.07 0.23
CA ILE A 182 -6.47 -14.92 -0.71
C ILE A 182 -7.58 -15.65 0.03
N SER A 183 -8.82 -15.31 -0.24
CA SER A 183 -10.01 -16.02 0.21
C SER A 183 -10.97 -16.23 -0.96
N GLN A 184 -11.98 -17.07 -0.78
CA GLN A 184 -12.90 -17.43 -1.84
C GLN A 184 -13.62 -16.20 -2.42
N ASP A 185 -13.43 -15.96 -3.72
CA ASP A 185 -14.09 -14.93 -4.50
C ASP A 185 -13.87 -15.21 -5.99
N HIS A 186 -14.79 -14.76 -6.85
CA HIS A 186 -14.67 -14.83 -8.32
C HIS A 186 -14.35 -16.23 -8.90
N LEU A 187 -14.80 -17.30 -8.24
CA LEU A 187 -14.60 -18.68 -8.74
C LEU A 187 -15.44 -18.99 -9.98
N ASP A 188 -16.51 -18.26 -10.20
CA ASP A 188 -17.31 -18.25 -11.43
C ASP A 188 -16.46 -17.88 -12.65
N TRP A 189 -15.49 -17.00 -12.50
CA TRP A 189 -14.55 -16.57 -13.54
C TRP A 189 -13.30 -17.46 -13.60
N HIS A 190 -12.61 -17.63 -12.48
CA HIS A 190 -11.31 -18.30 -12.44
C HIS A 190 -11.40 -19.84 -12.38
N GLY A 191 -12.57 -20.39 -12.08
CA GLY A 191 -12.83 -21.83 -12.00
C GLY A 191 -12.24 -22.52 -10.77
N SER A 192 -11.16 -21.99 -10.17
CA SER A 192 -10.54 -22.56 -8.97
C SER A 192 -9.77 -21.53 -8.14
N MET A 193 -9.58 -21.82 -6.84
CA MET A 193 -8.73 -21.01 -5.95
C MET A 193 -7.29 -20.93 -6.43
N ALA A 194 -6.76 -22.00 -7.02
CA ALA A 194 -5.40 -22.02 -7.54
C ALA A 194 -5.23 -21.07 -8.73
N ALA A 195 -6.20 -21.06 -9.68
CA ALA A 195 -6.18 -20.13 -10.80
C ALA A 195 -6.35 -18.67 -10.34
N TYR A 196 -7.25 -18.42 -9.38
CA TYR A 196 -7.44 -17.11 -8.79
C TYR A 196 -6.16 -16.58 -8.10
N ALA A 197 -5.48 -17.42 -7.30
CA ALA A 197 -4.22 -17.07 -6.67
C ALA A 197 -3.11 -16.83 -7.71
N ALA A 198 -3.03 -17.67 -8.75
CA ALA A 198 -2.07 -17.52 -9.84
C ALA A 198 -2.26 -16.22 -10.63
N ALA A 199 -3.52 -15.84 -10.91
CA ALA A 199 -3.82 -14.56 -11.56
C ALA A 199 -3.32 -13.39 -10.71
N LYS A 200 -3.57 -13.39 -9.40
CA LYS A 200 -3.08 -12.33 -8.49
C LYS A 200 -1.56 -12.32 -8.35
N ALA A 201 -0.90 -13.47 -8.35
CA ALA A 201 0.55 -13.56 -8.23
C ALA A 201 1.31 -12.86 -9.37
N ARG A 202 0.67 -12.64 -10.53
CA ARG A 202 1.24 -11.89 -11.66
C ARG A 202 1.59 -10.44 -11.30
N ILE A 203 1.00 -9.90 -10.23
CA ILE A 203 1.28 -8.54 -9.76
C ILE A 203 2.75 -8.33 -9.41
N PHE A 204 3.47 -9.40 -9.05
CA PHE A 204 4.87 -9.30 -8.64
C PHE A 204 5.84 -9.16 -9.81
N GLY A 205 5.43 -9.38 -11.07
CA GLY A 205 6.34 -9.39 -12.21
C GLY A 205 7.60 -10.25 -11.95
N ALA A 206 8.69 -9.97 -12.65
CA ALA A 206 9.93 -10.69 -12.48
C ALA A 206 10.84 -10.11 -11.38
N GLN A 207 10.74 -8.81 -11.05
CA GLN A 207 11.75 -8.12 -10.24
C GLN A 207 11.21 -7.30 -9.06
N ALA A 208 9.90 -7.05 -8.97
CA ALA A 208 9.35 -6.23 -7.91
C ALA A 208 9.73 -6.73 -6.50
N LEU A 209 9.92 -5.80 -5.57
CA LEU A 209 9.97 -6.14 -4.15
C LEU A 209 8.63 -6.78 -3.75
N MET A 210 8.66 -8.00 -3.23
CA MET A 210 7.47 -8.69 -2.77
C MET A 210 7.13 -8.25 -1.34
N VAL A 211 5.97 -7.61 -1.15
CA VAL A 211 5.42 -7.27 0.17
C VAL A 211 4.37 -8.32 0.52
N LEU A 212 4.69 -9.23 1.42
CA LEU A 212 3.92 -10.45 1.66
C LEU A 212 3.29 -10.47 3.05
N ASN A 213 2.02 -10.83 3.11
CA ASN A 213 1.32 -11.12 4.36
C ASN A 213 1.71 -12.50 4.88
N ARG A 214 2.48 -12.56 5.99
CA ARG A 214 2.94 -13.85 6.54
C ARG A 214 1.85 -14.66 7.24
N GLU A 215 0.67 -14.08 7.50
CA GLU A 215 -0.46 -14.80 8.07
C GLU A 215 -1.28 -15.57 7.01
N ASP A 216 -1.07 -15.30 5.73
CA ASP A 216 -1.76 -15.97 4.63
C ASP A 216 -0.83 -16.97 3.92
N ALA A 217 -1.10 -18.26 4.14
CA ALA A 217 -0.28 -19.34 3.58
C ALA A 217 -0.28 -19.35 2.04
N GLN A 218 -1.39 -18.94 1.40
CA GLN A 218 -1.45 -18.89 -0.07
C GLN A 218 -0.62 -17.72 -0.61
N VAL A 219 -0.59 -16.59 0.08
CA VAL A 219 0.28 -15.46 -0.25
C VAL A 219 1.75 -15.84 -0.05
N MET A 220 2.09 -16.49 1.06
CA MET A 220 3.46 -16.95 1.31
C MET A 220 3.95 -17.98 0.29
N ALA A 221 3.07 -18.84 -0.22
CA ALA A 221 3.39 -19.80 -1.28
C ALA A 221 3.70 -19.15 -2.65
N MET A 222 3.39 -17.86 -2.83
CA MET A 222 3.73 -17.13 -4.06
C MET A 222 5.23 -16.73 -4.12
N ARG A 223 5.95 -16.84 -3.01
CA ARG A 223 7.40 -16.57 -2.98
C ARG A 223 8.13 -17.67 -3.73
N PRO A 224 8.93 -17.35 -4.78
CA PRO A 224 9.67 -18.37 -5.51
C PRO A 224 10.76 -19.00 -4.65
N GLU A 225 11.05 -20.27 -4.92
CA GLU A 225 12.19 -20.97 -4.30
C GLU A 225 13.51 -20.27 -4.64
N PRO A 226 14.49 -20.27 -3.70
CA PRO A 226 15.79 -19.68 -3.93
C PRO A 226 16.51 -20.33 -5.12
N VAL A 227 17.00 -19.53 -6.05
CA VAL A 227 17.75 -20.03 -7.21
C VAL A 227 19.18 -20.40 -6.79
N ARG A 228 19.53 -21.67 -6.96
CA ARG A 228 20.89 -22.16 -6.68
C ARG A 228 21.83 -21.83 -7.83
N VAL A 229 22.75 -20.92 -7.58
CA VAL A 229 23.85 -20.58 -8.51
C VAL A 229 25.09 -21.33 -8.07
N LYS A 230 25.81 -21.99 -9.04
CA LYS A 230 27.03 -22.77 -8.77
C LYS A 230 28.07 -21.88 -8.09
N LEU A 231 28.61 -22.31 -6.94
CA LEU A 231 29.63 -21.62 -6.15
C LEU A 231 29.20 -20.29 -5.49
N GLN A 232 27.91 -19.96 -5.50
CA GLN A 232 27.37 -18.76 -4.85
C GLN A 232 26.29 -19.14 -3.82
N LYS A 233 25.96 -18.21 -2.91
CA LYS A 233 24.80 -18.38 -2.05
C LYS A 233 23.53 -18.40 -2.91
N PRO A 234 22.52 -19.19 -2.56
CA PRO A 234 21.22 -19.13 -3.24
C PRO A 234 20.72 -17.69 -3.30
N VAL A 235 20.28 -17.28 -4.48
CA VAL A 235 19.70 -15.94 -4.69
C VAL A 235 18.22 -16.05 -4.38
N GLU A 236 17.79 -15.34 -3.34
CA GLU A 236 16.40 -15.22 -2.95
C GLU A 236 15.77 -13.97 -3.58
N ARG A 237 14.50 -14.05 -3.93
CA ARG A 237 13.71 -12.90 -4.36
C ARG A 237 13.58 -11.92 -3.19
N ALA A 238 13.82 -10.63 -3.44
CA ALA A 238 13.65 -9.59 -2.43
C ALA A 238 12.21 -9.56 -1.91
N ALA A 239 12.06 -9.70 -0.59
CA ALA A 239 10.77 -9.69 0.05
C ALA A 239 10.84 -9.06 1.45
N VAL A 240 9.80 -8.30 1.80
CA VAL A 240 9.52 -7.78 3.14
C VAL A 240 8.18 -8.36 3.59
N LEU A 241 8.12 -8.84 4.82
CA LEU A 241 6.90 -9.44 5.36
C LEU A 241 6.20 -8.48 6.31
N PHE A 242 4.87 -8.54 6.29
CA PHE A 242 4.03 -7.90 7.30
C PHE A 242 3.02 -8.91 7.86
N GLY A 243 2.51 -8.65 9.05
CA GLY A 243 1.50 -9.51 9.67
C GLY A 243 1.07 -8.98 11.03
N GLY A 244 0.05 -9.59 11.61
CA GLY A 244 -0.48 -9.21 12.92
C GLY A 244 0.21 -9.88 14.11
N ASP A 245 1.35 -10.50 13.90
CA ASP A 245 2.24 -11.08 14.90
C ASP A 245 3.60 -10.35 14.92
N MET A 246 4.50 -10.77 15.80
CA MET A 246 5.85 -10.19 15.90
C MET A 246 6.66 -10.43 14.62
N PRO A 247 7.37 -9.41 14.10
CA PRO A 247 8.26 -9.57 12.95
C PRO A 247 9.45 -10.47 13.30
N GLN A 248 9.91 -11.27 12.32
CA GLN A 248 10.91 -12.32 12.53
C GLN A 248 12.24 -12.05 11.85
N ARG A 249 12.30 -11.05 10.97
CA ARG A 249 13.53 -10.69 10.20
C ARG A 249 13.69 -9.16 10.16
N PRO A 250 14.92 -8.67 10.04
CA PRO A 250 15.16 -7.25 9.82
C PRO A 250 14.38 -6.74 8.59
N GLY A 251 13.77 -5.57 8.73
CA GLY A 251 12.95 -4.95 7.71
C GLY A 251 11.47 -5.33 7.75
N ASP A 252 11.09 -6.45 8.37
CA ASP A 252 9.70 -6.89 8.49
C ASP A 252 8.89 -6.01 9.45
N PHE A 253 7.60 -5.91 9.19
CA PHE A 253 6.64 -5.19 10.02
C PHE A 253 5.70 -6.16 10.74
N GLY A 254 5.20 -5.74 11.91
CA GLY A 254 4.33 -6.61 12.70
C GLY A 254 3.60 -5.88 13.81
N ILE A 255 2.97 -6.68 14.68
CA ILE A 255 2.23 -6.23 15.85
C ILE A 255 2.85 -6.83 17.10
N GLU A 256 3.10 -5.99 18.09
CA GLU A 256 3.50 -6.39 19.44
C GLU A 256 2.37 -6.07 20.42
N VAL A 257 2.01 -7.04 21.24
CA VAL A 257 1.08 -6.82 22.36
C VAL A 257 1.86 -6.86 23.66
N THR A 258 1.93 -5.72 24.35
CA THR A 258 2.66 -5.58 25.59
C THR A 258 1.89 -4.72 26.59
N HIS A 259 1.78 -5.18 27.86
CA HIS A 259 1.04 -4.51 28.92
C HIS A 259 -0.41 -4.10 28.55
N GLY A 260 -1.09 -4.94 27.76
CA GLY A 260 -2.45 -4.68 27.29
C GLY A 260 -2.56 -3.68 26.14
N MET A 261 -1.44 -3.13 25.65
CA MET A 261 -1.41 -2.23 24.50
C MET A 261 -0.90 -2.94 23.25
N THR A 262 -1.54 -2.68 22.13
CA THR A 262 -1.18 -3.19 20.80
C THR A 262 -0.37 -2.14 20.07
N TRP A 263 0.84 -2.49 19.61
CA TRP A 263 1.76 -1.61 18.92
C TRP A 263 2.02 -2.07 17.50
N LEU A 264 2.01 -1.15 16.55
CA LEU A 264 2.63 -1.36 15.24
C LEU A 264 4.14 -1.30 15.43
N VAL A 265 4.85 -2.30 14.92
CA VAL A 265 6.31 -2.44 15.13
C VAL A 265 7.03 -2.76 13.83
N ARG A 266 8.34 -2.46 13.81
CA ARG A 266 9.27 -2.85 12.77
C ARG A 266 10.48 -3.53 13.39
N ALA A 267 10.97 -4.60 12.78
CA ALA A 267 12.24 -5.22 13.17
C ALA A 267 13.40 -4.54 12.43
N LEU A 268 14.46 -4.26 13.16
CA LEU A 268 15.72 -3.74 12.66
C LEU A 268 16.85 -4.70 13.06
N GLU A 269 18.00 -4.62 12.41
CA GLU A 269 19.21 -5.29 12.89
C GLU A 269 19.62 -4.68 14.24
N ALA A 270 19.94 -5.52 15.22
CA ALA A 270 20.30 -5.03 16.56
C ALA A 270 21.63 -4.29 16.60
N ASP A 271 22.56 -4.62 15.71
CA ASP A 271 23.88 -4.00 15.62
C ASP A 271 24.41 -4.07 14.18
N GLU A 272 24.34 -2.95 13.47
CA GLU A 272 24.84 -2.82 12.10
C GLU A 272 26.36 -2.94 12.00
N THR A 273 27.08 -2.81 13.12
CA THR A 273 28.56 -2.82 13.17
C THR A 273 29.15 -4.21 13.40
N ARG A 274 28.35 -5.17 13.87
CA ARG A 274 28.84 -6.55 14.11
C ARG A 274 28.87 -7.34 12.83
N ARG A 275 30.08 -7.72 12.40
CA ARG A 275 30.25 -8.75 11.35
C ARG A 275 29.55 -10.04 11.78
N ARG A 276 28.57 -10.47 10.97
CA ARG A 276 27.78 -11.69 11.19
C ARG A 276 28.68 -12.90 11.46
N ARG A 277 28.58 -13.50 12.63
CA ARG A 277 29.02 -14.88 12.87
C ARG A 277 28.01 -15.81 12.21
N LYS A 278 28.49 -16.82 11.48
CA LYS A 278 27.72 -17.72 10.61
C LYS A 278 26.55 -18.47 11.31
N ASP A 279 26.56 -18.57 12.65
CA ASP A 279 25.67 -19.41 13.45
C ASP A 279 24.97 -18.67 14.62
N ALA A 280 25.04 -17.35 14.68
CA ALA A 280 24.30 -16.58 15.70
C ALA A 280 22.89 -16.30 15.21
N ALA A 281 21.89 -16.57 16.06
CA ALA A 281 20.52 -16.09 15.85
C ALA A 281 20.56 -14.57 15.67
N GLU A 282 19.83 -14.07 14.65
CA GLU A 282 19.73 -12.62 14.42
C GLU A 282 19.07 -11.99 15.65
N GLU A 283 19.85 -11.22 16.43
CA GLU A 283 19.25 -10.37 17.45
C GLU A 283 18.49 -9.25 16.73
N LEU A 284 17.17 -9.21 16.93
CA LEU A 284 16.31 -8.19 16.36
C LEU A 284 16.12 -7.04 17.36
N HIS A 285 16.28 -5.84 16.88
CA HIS A 285 15.80 -4.65 17.57
C HIS A 285 14.38 -4.33 17.15
N ILE A 286 13.42 -4.41 18.07
CA ILE A 286 12.00 -4.12 17.78
C ILE A 286 11.74 -2.63 18.02
N GLN A 287 11.55 -1.91 16.95
CA GLN A 287 11.15 -0.50 16.96
C GLN A 287 9.64 -0.38 17.05
N ARG A 288 9.11 0.15 18.16
CA ARG A 288 7.70 0.51 18.30
C ARG A 288 7.44 1.80 17.52
N LEU A 289 6.48 1.75 16.60
CA LEU A 289 6.16 2.84 15.70
C LEU A 289 5.05 3.72 16.27
N MET A 290 3.91 3.12 16.58
CA MET A 290 2.76 3.80 17.20
C MET A 290 1.81 2.77 17.81
N PRO A 291 0.97 3.17 18.79
CA PRO A 291 -0.12 2.33 19.27
C PRO A 291 -1.16 2.10 18.16
N ALA A 292 -1.68 0.87 18.03
CA ALA A 292 -2.73 0.56 17.07
C ALA A 292 -4.03 1.35 17.34
N ASP A 293 -4.32 1.67 18.61
CA ASP A 293 -5.48 2.46 19.02
C ASP A 293 -5.43 3.92 18.53
N ALA A 294 -4.25 4.40 18.12
CA ALA A 294 -4.11 5.72 17.49
C ALA A 294 -4.57 5.74 16.02
N LEU A 295 -4.86 4.57 15.42
CA LEU A 295 -5.52 4.49 14.12
C LEU A 295 -7.01 4.83 14.27
N ARG A 296 -7.55 5.60 13.36
CA ARG A 296 -9.00 5.86 13.31
C ARG A 296 -9.78 4.70 12.72
N ILE A 297 -9.17 3.94 11.82
CA ILE A 297 -9.71 2.69 11.27
C ILE A 297 -9.54 1.57 12.31
N ARG A 298 -10.66 0.98 12.73
CA ARG A 298 -10.68 0.01 13.83
C ARG A 298 -10.43 -1.43 13.38
N GLY A 299 -9.99 -2.24 14.31
CA GLY A 299 -9.84 -3.68 14.17
C GLY A 299 -8.44 -4.12 13.73
N ARG A 300 -8.07 -5.35 14.14
CA ARG A 300 -6.76 -5.95 13.88
C ARG A 300 -6.44 -6.03 12.38
N HIS A 301 -7.45 -6.33 11.55
CA HIS A 301 -7.26 -6.38 10.10
C HIS A 301 -6.84 -5.02 9.51
N ASN A 302 -7.37 -3.90 10.06
CA ASN A 302 -6.96 -2.56 9.63
C ASN A 302 -5.58 -2.17 10.16
N ALA A 303 -5.16 -2.66 11.32
CA ALA A 303 -3.77 -2.54 11.77
C ALA A 303 -2.81 -3.27 10.82
N VAL A 304 -3.17 -4.46 10.33
CA VAL A 304 -2.40 -5.21 9.32
C VAL A 304 -2.41 -4.48 7.96
N ASN A 305 -3.54 -3.91 7.54
CA ASN A 305 -3.61 -3.06 6.34
C ASN A 305 -2.69 -1.83 6.46
N ALA A 306 -2.62 -1.19 7.63
CA ALA A 306 -1.73 -0.07 7.89
C ALA A 306 -0.25 -0.49 7.79
N LEU A 307 0.12 -1.69 8.26
CA LEU A 307 1.47 -2.23 8.10
C LEU A 307 1.82 -2.49 6.63
N ALA A 308 0.86 -3.02 5.83
CA ALA A 308 1.05 -3.20 4.39
C ALA A 308 1.31 -1.86 3.69
N ALA A 309 0.52 -0.83 4.00
CA ALA A 309 0.69 0.52 3.44
C ALA A 309 2.02 1.16 3.85
N LEU A 310 2.43 1.02 5.13
CA LEU A 310 3.76 1.47 5.61
C LEU A 310 4.88 0.78 4.86
N THR A 311 4.78 -0.53 4.66
CA THR A 311 5.81 -1.32 3.95
C THR A 311 5.95 -0.87 2.51
N LEU A 312 4.83 -0.69 1.80
CA LEU A 312 4.81 -0.20 0.42
C LEU A 312 5.38 1.23 0.31
N ALA A 313 4.91 2.16 1.12
CA ALA A 313 5.41 3.53 1.10
C ALA A 313 6.89 3.62 1.50
N SER A 314 7.35 2.78 2.44
CA SER A 314 8.78 2.66 2.79
C SER A 314 9.62 2.19 1.60
N SER A 315 9.11 1.26 0.77
CA SER A 315 9.82 0.79 -0.43
C SER A 315 9.99 1.87 -1.49
N ALA A 316 9.13 2.90 -1.48
CA ALA A 316 9.27 4.10 -2.30
C ALA A 316 10.16 5.18 -1.67
N GLY A 317 10.89 4.87 -0.58
CA GLY A 317 11.81 5.80 0.08
C GLY A 317 11.11 6.89 0.89
N CYS A 318 9.86 6.68 1.32
CA CYS A 318 9.14 7.62 2.17
C CYS A 318 9.69 7.62 3.60
N ALA A 319 9.88 8.80 4.19
CA ALA A 319 10.34 8.93 5.56
C ALA A 319 9.27 8.49 6.56
N LEU A 320 9.68 7.80 7.65
CA LEU A 320 8.77 7.18 8.61
C LEU A 320 7.90 8.20 9.37
N GLY A 321 8.48 9.31 9.81
CA GLY A 321 7.77 10.31 10.63
C GLY A 321 6.49 10.85 9.97
N PRO A 322 6.55 11.42 8.74
CA PRO A 322 5.36 11.85 7.99
C PRO A 322 4.34 10.73 7.76
N MET A 323 4.80 9.49 7.49
CA MET A 323 3.91 8.35 7.30
C MET A 323 3.13 8.01 8.58
N LEU A 324 3.77 7.99 9.75
CA LEU A 324 3.10 7.74 11.03
C LEU A 324 2.07 8.83 11.37
N TYR A 325 2.34 10.06 10.97
CA TYR A 325 1.36 11.15 11.09
C TYR A 325 0.17 10.90 10.17
N GLY A 326 0.42 10.54 8.90
CA GLY A 326 -0.63 10.20 7.93
C GLY A 326 -1.53 9.05 8.38
N LEU A 327 -0.97 8.02 9.04
CA LEU A 327 -1.75 6.91 9.61
C LEU A 327 -2.79 7.38 10.65
N ARG A 328 -2.45 8.38 11.46
CA ARG A 328 -3.37 8.92 12.48
C ARG A 328 -4.50 9.76 11.90
N GLU A 329 -4.29 10.32 10.70
CA GLU A 329 -5.29 11.16 10.03
C GLU A 329 -6.25 10.37 9.16
N TYR A 330 -5.85 9.17 8.69
CA TYR A 330 -6.65 8.37 7.78
C TYR A 330 -7.95 7.91 8.45
N ARG A 331 -9.08 8.29 7.86
CA ARG A 331 -10.43 8.04 8.41
C ARG A 331 -11.09 6.76 7.89
N GLY A 332 -10.52 6.13 6.90
CA GLY A 332 -11.12 4.99 6.18
C GLY A 332 -11.78 5.41 4.88
N GLU A 333 -12.33 4.44 4.18
CA GLU A 333 -13.05 4.61 2.92
C GLU A 333 -14.55 4.52 3.15
N PRO A 334 -15.37 5.21 2.35
CA PRO A 334 -16.82 5.07 2.42
C PRO A 334 -17.26 3.61 2.29
N HIS A 335 -18.30 3.24 3.00
CA HIS A 335 -18.92 1.92 2.99
C HIS A 335 -18.02 0.75 3.46
N ARG A 336 -17.00 1.06 4.30
CA ARG A 336 -16.09 0.07 4.90
C ARG A 336 -16.00 0.23 6.40
N VAL A 337 -16.94 -0.41 7.08
CA VAL A 337 -17.13 -0.27 8.54
C VAL A 337 -17.19 1.21 8.93
N GLU A 338 -17.86 1.98 8.09
CA GLU A 338 -18.02 3.43 8.24
C GLU A 338 -19.03 3.73 9.36
N PRO A 339 -18.68 4.53 10.38
CA PRO A 339 -19.63 4.92 11.41
C PRO A 339 -20.68 5.87 10.80
N VAL A 340 -21.98 5.55 11.04
CA VAL A 340 -23.12 6.29 10.50
C VAL A 340 -23.78 7.16 11.55
N ALA A 341 -24.09 6.57 12.71
CA ALA A 341 -24.78 7.28 13.80
C ALA A 341 -24.61 6.56 15.13
N ILE A 342 -24.87 7.28 16.23
CA ILE A 342 -25.03 6.71 17.56
C ILE A 342 -26.46 7.03 18.01
N ILE A 343 -27.28 5.99 18.23
CA ILE A 343 -28.67 6.11 18.64
C ILE A 343 -28.86 5.33 19.95
N GLN A 344 -29.25 5.99 21.04
CA GLN A 344 -29.44 5.35 22.35
C GLN A 344 -28.24 4.51 22.79
N GLU A 345 -27.02 5.04 22.63
CA GLU A 345 -25.75 4.36 22.96
C GLU A 345 -25.46 3.10 22.12
N VAL A 346 -26.14 2.91 21.00
CA VAL A 346 -25.87 1.88 19.98
C VAL A 346 -25.24 2.58 18.77
N GLU A 347 -24.09 2.09 18.34
CA GLU A 347 -23.34 2.64 17.21
C GLU A 347 -23.65 1.87 15.93
N PHE A 348 -24.03 2.57 14.85
CA PHE A 348 -24.39 1.99 13.56
C PHE A 348 -23.25 2.13 12.56
N PHE A 349 -22.91 1.02 11.87
CA PHE A 349 -21.82 0.96 10.89
C PHE A 349 -22.30 0.46 9.54
N ASP A 350 -21.88 1.15 8.48
CA ASP A 350 -22.05 0.75 7.09
C ASP A 350 -20.79 0.03 6.57
N ASP A 351 -20.94 -1.24 6.19
CA ASP A 351 -19.93 -2.06 5.50
C ASP A 351 -20.53 -2.67 4.23
N SER A 352 -21.32 -1.86 3.48
CA SER A 352 -21.98 -2.30 2.23
C SER A 352 -21.01 -2.85 1.20
N LYS A 353 -19.73 -2.48 1.25
CA LYS A 353 -18.66 -3.01 0.41
C LYS A 353 -18.21 -4.42 0.81
N GLY A 354 -18.64 -4.92 1.97
CA GLY A 354 -18.41 -6.28 2.46
C GLY A 354 -19.24 -7.32 1.69
N THR A 355 -18.98 -7.51 0.39
CA THR A 355 -19.76 -8.33 -0.55
C THR A 355 -19.35 -9.81 -0.56
N ASN A 356 -18.46 -10.23 0.32
CA ASN A 356 -18.03 -11.62 0.49
C ASN A 356 -17.89 -12.00 1.96
N VAL A 357 -17.91 -13.31 2.22
CA VAL A 357 -17.82 -13.89 3.56
C VAL A 357 -16.58 -13.41 4.33
N GLY A 358 -15.42 -13.39 3.67
CA GLY A 358 -14.17 -12.99 4.33
C GLY A 358 -14.16 -11.52 4.81
N ALA A 359 -14.81 -10.61 4.09
CA ALA A 359 -14.96 -9.22 4.51
C ALA A 359 -15.81 -9.10 5.79
N THR A 360 -16.95 -9.77 5.80
CA THR A 360 -17.86 -9.78 6.96
C THR A 360 -17.24 -10.46 8.19
N VAL A 361 -16.50 -11.55 8.01
CA VAL A 361 -15.72 -12.18 9.08
C VAL A 361 -14.72 -11.17 9.69
N ALA A 362 -13.98 -10.45 8.84
CA ALA A 362 -13.02 -9.44 9.30
C ALA A 362 -13.70 -8.28 10.05
N ALA A 363 -14.85 -7.81 9.55
CA ALA A 363 -15.64 -6.75 10.20
C ALA A 363 -16.19 -7.18 11.57
N LEU A 364 -16.75 -8.40 11.67
CA LEU A 364 -17.23 -8.98 12.93
C LEU A 364 -16.11 -9.15 13.94
N GLN A 365 -14.94 -9.67 13.53
CA GLN A 365 -13.78 -9.81 14.40
C GLN A 365 -13.23 -8.46 14.85
N GLY A 366 -13.25 -7.47 13.96
CA GLY A 366 -12.75 -6.13 14.22
C GLY A 366 -13.59 -5.36 15.24
N LEU A 367 -14.90 -5.31 15.04
CA LEU A 367 -15.83 -4.63 15.96
C LEU A 367 -16.14 -5.46 17.21
N GLY A 368 -16.21 -6.78 17.05
CA GLY A 368 -16.59 -7.69 18.12
C GLY A 368 -15.54 -7.87 19.21
N ALA A 369 -14.30 -7.43 19.00
CA ALA A 369 -13.25 -7.47 20.00
C ALA A 369 -13.60 -6.66 21.26
N ASP A 370 -14.32 -5.54 21.10
CA ASP A 370 -14.59 -4.58 22.16
C ASP A 370 -16.07 -4.57 22.60
N ARG A 371 -16.99 -5.11 21.78
CA ARG A 371 -18.44 -5.01 22.01
C ARG A 371 -19.21 -6.14 21.33
N ARG A 372 -20.48 -6.31 21.67
CA ARG A 372 -21.37 -7.21 20.92
C ARG A 372 -21.89 -6.52 19.67
N VAL A 373 -22.13 -7.31 18.65
CA VAL A 373 -22.57 -6.83 17.33
C VAL A 373 -23.92 -7.44 16.96
N VAL A 374 -24.87 -6.62 16.51
CA VAL A 374 -26.03 -7.11 15.76
C VAL A 374 -25.69 -6.94 14.29
N VAL A 375 -25.59 -8.03 13.55
CA VAL A 375 -25.16 -7.99 12.14
C VAL A 375 -26.34 -8.20 11.19
N ILE A 376 -26.40 -7.40 10.13
CA ILE A 376 -27.33 -7.56 9.01
C ILE A 376 -26.56 -8.25 7.88
N LEU A 377 -27.05 -9.45 7.51
CA LEU A 377 -26.47 -10.32 6.49
C LEU A 377 -27.47 -10.56 5.36
N GLY A 378 -26.95 -10.76 4.13
CA GLY A 378 -27.76 -11.25 3.04
C GLY A 378 -27.68 -10.44 1.74
N GLY A 379 -28.31 -10.97 0.72
CA GLY A 379 -28.24 -10.52 -0.64
C GLY A 379 -28.01 -11.68 -1.61
N GLU A 380 -27.27 -11.45 -2.71
CA GLU A 380 -26.89 -12.47 -3.68
C GLU A 380 -25.50 -13.05 -3.35
N GLY A 381 -25.46 -14.29 -2.86
CA GLY A 381 -24.23 -14.95 -2.38
C GLY A 381 -23.35 -15.55 -3.47
N LYS A 382 -23.83 -15.68 -4.71
CA LYS A 382 -23.06 -16.21 -5.86
C LYS A 382 -22.44 -17.59 -5.59
N GLY A 383 -23.10 -18.44 -4.83
CA GLY A 383 -22.63 -19.78 -4.51
C GLY A 383 -21.47 -19.86 -3.50
N GLN A 384 -21.22 -18.79 -2.72
CA GLN A 384 -20.24 -18.80 -1.66
C GLN A 384 -20.62 -19.79 -0.56
N ASP A 385 -19.60 -20.35 0.12
CA ASP A 385 -19.74 -21.06 1.36
C ASP A 385 -19.86 -20.06 2.53
N PHE A 386 -20.98 -20.08 3.25
CA PHE A 386 -21.23 -19.22 4.41
C PHE A 386 -20.80 -19.84 5.74
N SER A 387 -20.35 -21.09 5.76
CA SER A 387 -19.91 -21.77 6.99
C SER A 387 -18.82 -21.03 7.79
N PRO A 388 -17.88 -20.26 7.16
CA PRO A 388 -16.89 -19.51 7.92
C PRO A 388 -17.47 -18.36 8.77
N LEU A 389 -18.74 -17.97 8.56
CA LEU A 389 -19.40 -16.97 9.41
C LEU A 389 -19.80 -17.53 10.78
N ALA A 390 -19.95 -18.85 10.92
CA ALA A 390 -20.51 -19.46 12.15
C ALA A 390 -19.69 -19.12 13.41
N ASP A 391 -18.37 -19.32 13.40
CA ASP A 391 -17.52 -19.03 14.56
C ASP A 391 -17.50 -17.53 14.93
N PRO A 392 -17.27 -16.57 14.02
CA PRO A 392 -17.35 -15.14 14.33
C PRO A 392 -18.72 -14.70 14.83
N VAL A 393 -19.81 -15.22 14.24
CA VAL A 393 -21.17 -14.92 14.68
C VAL A 393 -21.38 -15.44 16.11
N GLN A 394 -21.04 -16.68 16.41
CA GLN A 394 -21.19 -17.25 17.74
C GLN A 394 -20.40 -16.47 18.80
N ARG A 395 -19.20 -16.03 18.46
CA ARG A 395 -18.30 -15.34 19.41
C ARG A 395 -18.69 -13.89 19.66
N PHE A 396 -19.09 -13.18 18.62
CA PHE A 396 -19.20 -11.71 18.63
C PHE A 396 -20.62 -11.20 18.46
N ALA A 397 -21.52 -11.93 17.77
CA ALA A 397 -22.85 -11.43 17.52
C ALA A 397 -23.78 -11.58 18.73
N ARG A 398 -24.64 -10.59 18.92
CA ARG A 398 -25.82 -10.65 19.79
C ARG A 398 -27.03 -11.22 19.06
N GLY A 399 -27.14 -10.94 17.77
CA GLY A 399 -28.21 -11.40 16.90
C GLY A 399 -27.82 -11.16 15.44
N VAL A 400 -28.50 -11.84 14.54
CA VAL A 400 -28.34 -11.74 13.10
C VAL A 400 -29.69 -11.38 12.49
N VAL A 401 -29.72 -10.38 11.63
CA VAL A 401 -30.87 -10.04 10.80
C VAL A 401 -30.55 -10.43 9.34
N LEU A 402 -31.41 -11.22 8.75
CA LEU A 402 -31.23 -11.79 7.42
C LEU A 402 -32.13 -11.08 6.41
N ILE A 403 -31.57 -10.67 5.27
CA ILE A 403 -32.29 -10.03 4.14
C ILE A 403 -31.92 -10.70 2.82
N GLY A 404 -32.74 -10.49 1.79
CA GLY A 404 -32.41 -10.85 0.42
C GLY A 404 -32.51 -12.32 0.10
N ARG A 405 -32.09 -12.63 -1.14
CA ARG A 405 -32.35 -13.93 -1.78
C ARG A 405 -31.74 -15.13 -1.06
N ASP A 406 -30.49 -15.02 -0.65
CA ASP A 406 -29.73 -16.14 -0.07
C ASP A 406 -29.78 -16.17 1.48
N ALA A 407 -30.71 -15.41 2.10
CA ALA A 407 -30.99 -15.47 3.53
C ALA A 407 -31.23 -16.90 4.05
N PRO A 408 -31.99 -17.79 3.34
CA PRO A 408 -32.17 -19.17 3.78
C PRO A 408 -30.87 -19.99 3.82
N VAL A 409 -29.95 -19.78 2.88
CA VAL A 409 -28.64 -20.47 2.84
C VAL A 409 -27.74 -20.02 3.99
N ILE A 410 -27.72 -18.69 4.27
CA ILE A 410 -26.99 -18.16 5.43
C ILE A 410 -27.57 -18.70 6.74
N ARG A 411 -28.91 -18.75 6.84
CA ARG A 411 -29.59 -19.34 8.01
C ARG A 411 -29.15 -20.77 8.23
N GLU A 412 -29.11 -21.60 7.19
CA GLU A 412 -28.66 -23.00 7.28
C GLU A 412 -27.21 -23.09 7.79
N ALA A 413 -26.31 -22.26 7.25
CA ALA A 413 -24.90 -22.21 7.67
C ALA A 413 -24.72 -21.78 9.14
N LEU A 414 -25.67 -21.00 9.69
CA LEU A 414 -25.64 -20.49 11.06
C LEU A 414 -26.48 -21.29 12.06
N GLN A 415 -27.21 -22.34 11.65
CA GLN A 415 -28.09 -23.14 12.54
C GLN A 415 -27.36 -23.75 13.74
N GLY A 416 -26.06 -24.01 13.64
CA GLY A 416 -25.24 -24.55 14.72
C GLY A 416 -24.80 -23.50 15.75
N THR A 417 -25.15 -22.22 15.57
CA THR A 417 -24.84 -21.16 16.53
C THR A 417 -26.00 -20.92 17.47
N ASP A 418 -25.71 -20.56 18.74
CA ASP A 418 -26.74 -20.19 19.72
C ASP A 418 -27.25 -18.75 19.55
N VAL A 419 -26.93 -18.11 18.43
CA VAL A 419 -27.28 -16.70 18.17
C VAL A 419 -28.65 -16.60 17.51
N PRO A 420 -29.56 -15.73 18.01
CA PRO A 420 -30.89 -15.54 17.41
C PRO A 420 -30.79 -15.06 15.96
N LEU A 421 -31.53 -15.71 15.05
CA LEU A 421 -31.61 -15.39 13.63
C LEU A 421 -33.01 -14.86 13.30
N HIS A 422 -33.09 -13.68 12.73
CA HIS A 422 -34.32 -12.98 12.38
C HIS A 422 -34.37 -12.70 10.87
N ASP A 423 -35.56 -12.73 10.27
CA ASP A 423 -35.75 -12.36 8.87
C ASP A 423 -36.35 -10.95 8.77
N ALA A 424 -35.90 -10.17 7.81
CA ALA A 424 -36.49 -8.90 7.48
C ALA A 424 -36.78 -8.81 5.97
N ALA A 425 -37.90 -8.18 5.63
CA ALA A 425 -38.36 -8.06 4.23
C ALA A 425 -37.55 -7.06 3.41
N ASP A 426 -37.06 -6.02 4.07
CA ASP A 426 -36.33 -4.91 3.48
C ASP A 426 -35.32 -4.31 4.47
N MET A 427 -34.54 -3.35 4.01
CA MET A 427 -33.50 -2.71 4.83
C MET A 427 -34.08 -1.91 6.02
N GLN A 428 -35.24 -1.27 5.83
CA GLN A 428 -35.85 -0.48 6.90
C GLN A 428 -36.33 -1.38 8.03
N ALA A 429 -36.96 -2.49 7.72
CA ALA A 429 -37.33 -3.52 8.70
C ALA A 429 -36.09 -4.13 9.36
N ALA A 430 -35.01 -4.36 8.60
CA ALA A 430 -33.76 -4.90 9.12
C ALA A 430 -33.10 -3.97 10.14
N VAL A 431 -33.02 -2.67 9.85
CA VAL A 431 -32.45 -1.67 10.76
C VAL A 431 -33.30 -1.55 12.03
N ALA A 432 -34.64 -1.48 11.90
CA ALA A 432 -35.53 -1.40 13.04
C ALA A 432 -35.42 -2.64 13.96
N GLN A 433 -35.32 -3.81 13.36
CA GLN A 433 -35.18 -5.07 14.10
C GLN A 433 -33.79 -5.20 14.74
N ALA A 434 -32.73 -4.81 14.03
CA ALA A 434 -31.38 -4.79 14.58
C ALA A 434 -31.28 -3.84 15.80
N ALA A 435 -31.88 -2.65 15.69
CA ALA A 435 -31.95 -1.71 16.81
C ALA A 435 -32.71 -2.26 18.02
N ALA A 436 -33.81 -3.00 17.80
CA ALA A 436 -34.59 -3.62 18.87
C ALA A 436 -33.85 -4.76 19.59
N ILE A 437 -32.92 -5.45 18.90
CA ILE A 437 -32.08 -6.51 19.47
C ILE A 437 -30.88 -5.93 20.23
N ALA A 438 -30.32 -4.83 19.74
CA ALA A 438 -29.13 -4.18 20.30
C ALA A 438 -29.39 -3.62 21.71
N ARG A 439 -28.32 -3.55 22.51
CA ARG A 439 -28.31 -2.96 23.85
C ARG A 439 -27.30 -1.83 23.91
N SER A 440 -27.42 -0.98 24.90
CA SER A 440 -26.42 0.08 25.18
C SER A 440 -24.98 -0.49 25.12
N GLY A 441 -24.11 0.18 24.36
CA GLY A 441 -22.73 -0.22 24.11
C GLY A 441 -22.52 -1.24 22.98
N ASP A 442 -23.59 -1.79 22.37
CA ASP A 442 -23.47 -2.65 21.20
C ASP A 442 -23.25 -1.86 19.91
N ALA A 443 -22.89 -2.58 18.85
CA ALA A 443 -22.88 -2.07 17.49
C ALA A 443 -23.95 -2.76 16.62
N VAL A 444 -24.54 -2.02 15.69
CA VAL A 444 -25.30 -2.54 14.55
C VAL A 444 -24.41 -2.42 13.32
N LEU A 445 -24.11 -3.55 12.68
CA LEU A 445 -23.22 -3.65 11.52
C LEU A 445 -24.01 -4.15 10.31
N MET A 446 -24.11 -3.33 9.28
CA MET A 446 -24.55 -3.78 7.96
C MET A 446 -23.33 -4.24 7.17
N SER A 447 -23.02 -5.55 7.21
CA SER A 447 -21.92 -6.20 6.48
C SER A 447 -22.44 -7.48 5.84
N PRO A 448 -22.94 -7.39 4.61
CA PRO A 448 -23.92 -8.34 4.07
C PRO A 448 -23.35 -9.70 3.67
N ALA A 449 -22.04 -9.85 3.50
CA ALA A 449 -21.38 -11.05 2.95
C ALA A 449 -21.80 -11.40 1.51
N CYS A 450 -22.68 -10.62 0.90
CA CYS A 450 -23.33 -10.86 -0.38
C CYS A 450 -23.28 -9.64 -1.29
N ALA A 451 -23.35 -9.87 -2.61
CA ALA A 451 -23.66 -8.81 -3.56
C ALA A 451 -25.09 -8.26 -3.34
N SER A 452 -25.39 -7.09 -3.90
CA SER A 452 -26.62 -6.34 -3.61
C SER A 452 -27.68 -6.44 -4.72
N PHE A 453 -27.39 -7.08 -5.84
CA PHE A 453 -28.18 -7.00 -7.08
C PHE A 453 -29.55 -7.64 -7.03
N ASP A 454 -29.87 -8.38 -5.97
CA ASP A 454 -31.20 -8.96 -5.73
C ASP A 454 -32.21 -7.96 -5.16
N MET A 455 -31.73 -6.92 -4.43
CA MET A 455 -32.59 -5.92 -3.77
C MET A 455 -32.22 -4.47 -4.11
N PHE A 456 -31.00 -4.22 -4.63
CA PHE A 456 -30.47 -2.87 -4.86
C PHE A 456 -29.71 -2.83 -6.18
N ASP A 457 -29.60 -1.64 -6.81
CA ASP A 457 -28.87 -1.44 -8.06
C ASP A 457 -27.36 -1.76 -7.96
N ASN A 458 -26.78 -1.44 -6.81
CA ASN A 458 -25.37 -1.68 -6.48
C ASN A 458 -25.16 -1.54 -4.97
N TYR A 459 -23.92 -1.78 -4.49
CA TYR A 459 -23.60 -1.68 -3.07
C TYR A 459 -23.72 -0.25 -2.52
N GLY A 460 -23.50 0.78 -3.35
CA GLY A 460 -23.67 2.19 -2.94
C GLY A 460 -25.15 2.50 -2.69
N HIS A 461 -26.06 2.07 -3.55
CA HIS A 461 -27.49 2.19 -3.33
C HIS A 461 -27.93 1.44 -2.05
N ARG A 462 -27.37 0.26 -1.77
CA ARG A 462 -27.63 -0.45 -0.50
C ARG A 462 -27.18 0.37 0.71
N ALA A 463 -26.01 1.00 0.63
CA ALA A 463 -25.50 1.89 1.67
C ALA A 463 -26.41 3.11 1.90
N GLU A 464 -26.81 3.78 0.83
CA GLU A 464 -27.74 4.91 0.91
C GLU A 464 -29.07 4.53 1.59
N VAL A 465 -29.65 3.39 1.21
CA VAL A 465 -30.90 2.91 1.82
C VAL A 465 -30.68 2.54 3.31
N PHE A 466 -29.54 1.95 3.66
CA PHE A 466 -29.18 1.71 5.07
C PHE A 466 -29.05 3.00 5.87
N VAL A 467 -28.30 3.99 5.36
CA VAL A 467 -28.12 5.30 6.01
C VAL A 467 -29.46 6.02 6.17
N GLN A 468 -30.32 5.98 5.17
CA GLN A 468 -31.67 6.55 5.26
C GLN A 468 -32.55 5.86 6.31
N ALA A 469 -32.46 4.52 6.41
CA ALA A 469 -33.19 3.77 7.45
C ALA A 469 -32.70 4.13 8.86
N VAL A 470 -31.37 4.27 9.03
CA VAL A 470 -30.78 4.73 10.30
C VAL A 470 -31.17 6.16 10.61
N ALA A 471 -31.22 7.07 9.61
CA ALA A 471 -31.67 8.45 9.79
C ALA A 471 -33.11 8.52 10.24
N SER A 472 -34.00 7.74 9.64
CA SER A 472 -35.43 7.67 10.06
C SER A 472 -35.57 7.14 11.50
N LEU A 473 -34.74 6.17 11.91
CA LEU A 473 -34.70 5.67 13.27
C LEU A 473 -34.20 6.74 14.25
N ALA A 474 -33.18 7.52 13.91
CA ALA A 474 -32.63 8.61 14.71
C ALA A 474 -33.67 9.70 14.91
N GLU A 475 -34.38 10.09 13.84
CA GLU A 475 -35.46 11.08 13.89
C GLU A 475 -36.58 10.62 14.83
N ALA A 476 -37.03 9.36 14.72
CA ALA A 476 -38.04 8.76 15.60
C ALA A 476 -37.59 8.73 17.06
N ALA A 477 -36.28 8.58 17.33
CA ALA A 477 -35.69 8.64 18.67
C ALA A 477 -35.39 10.04 19.17
N GLY A 478 -35.64 11.10 18.37
CA GLY A 478 -35.33 12.48 18.70
C GLY A 478 -33.82 12.79 18.76
N VAL A 479 -32.99 12.02 18.07
CA VAL A 479 -31.55 12.19 18.00
C VAL A 479 -31.21 12.89 16.68
N ALA A 480 -30.51 14.04 16.76
CA ALA A 480 -29.96 14.66 15.56
C ALA A 480 -28.81 13.82 15.03
N MET A 481 -28.85 13.41 13.77
CA MET A 481 -27.66 12.89 13.09
C MET A 481 -26.70 14.08 12.91
N GLU A 482 -25.59 14.08 13.63
CA GLU A 482 -24.48 14.97 13.29
C GLU A 482 -24.00 14.55 11.90
N GLY A 483 -24.06 15.52 10.96
CA GLY A 483 -23.62 15.30 9.58
C GLY A 483 -22.23 14.69 9.56
N GLY A 484 -22.03 13.66 8.71
CA GLY A 484 -20.86 12.78 8.67
C GLY A 484 -19.55 13.51 8.95
N LEU A 485 -18.85 12.98 9.92
CA LEU A 485 -17.55 13.46 10.42
C LEU A 485 -16.45 13.35 9.37
#